data_0200bc9c4265ca79625201d6b3bde02e
#
_entry.id   0200bc9c4265ca79625201d6b3bde02e
#
_cell.length_a   1.000
_cell.length_b   1.000
_cell.length_c   1.000
_cell.angle_alpha   90.00
_cell.angle_beta   90.00
_cell.angle_gamma   90.00
#
_symmetry.space_group_name_H-M   'P 1'
#
loop_
_entity.id
_entity.type
_entity.pdbx_description
1 polymer ?
#
loop_
_entity_poly.entity_id
_entity_poly.type
_entity_poly.pdbx_seq_one_letter_code
_entity_poly.pdbx_strand_id
1 'polypeptide(L)'
;MGKGGTSMMRRPMMVLSGLLAIAALSHAQVDGRNIPSKYGAPLASQTNYTGFGDRVDPNQTWGSELNQLFIKCVNGVLYLAVTGNLEGRPFSNSIHFYIDTGRNPNNTFTLTTGCINCSVQGMSGVVFDHKPDYVLSVSHFDDGQGNDNIYLDLHDVVNNQSTYLGAVAVGAGEGTVDQGVKAGFDNSNLQGVTSDPNNIGNPATATTGLEVAIPLSALGNPQGEIKILALLTGGADLGDPCRGTYLSNQSLPAMNIGNPSQQFPNAAWARCPDPPFDSFPFSFVALAGTHYVSVQPCPAGPEGDVNGDGCVDDADLLIVLFNFGNAGGQGDVNGDNIVDDADLLIVLFNFGSGC
;
A
#
# COMPACT_ATOMS: atom_id res chain seq x y z
N MET A 1 -87.66 -0.67 0.89
CA MET A 1 -86.87 -0.37 -0.33
C MET A 1 -85.69 0.49 0.04
N GLY A 2 -84.57 -0.07 0.27
CA GLY A 2 -83.35 0.61 0.67
C GLY A 2 -82.22 0.17 -0.23
N LYS A 3 -81.66 1.10 -1.00
CA LYS A 3 -80.49 0.85 -1.88
C LYS A 3 -79.20 0.98 -1.08
N GLY A 4 -78.45 -0.11 -0.96
CA GLY A 4 -77.14 -0.10 -0.42
C GLY A 4 -76.13 0.45 -1.45
N GLY A 5 -75.42 1.47 -1.02
CA GLY A 5 -74.27 2.01 -1.75
C GLY A 5 -72.96 1.40 -1.23
N THR A 6 -72.28 0.63 -2.07
CA THR A 6 -70.96 0.08 -1.79
C THR A 6 -69.89 1.14 -2.07
N SER A 7 -69.27 1.62 -0.96
CA SER A 7 -68.07 2.50 -1.02
C SER A 7 -66.86 1.67 -1.38
N MET A 8 -66.29 1.92 -2.54
CA MET A 8 -64.98 1.40 -2.93
C MET A 8 -63.88 2.24 -2.24
N MET A 9 -63.27 1.70 -1.21
CA MET A 9 -62.01 2.21 -0.66
C MET A 9 -60.89 2.03 -1.65
N ARG A 10 -60.42 3.12 -2.25
CA ARG A 10 -59.16 3.18 -2.99
C ARG A 10 -57.98 3.08 -2.00
N ARG A 11 -57.23 2.01 -2.03
CA ARG A 11 -55.96 1.88 -1.31
C ARG A 11 -54.92 2.81 -1.98
N PRO A 12 -54.14 3.62 -1.23
CA PRO A 12 -53.06 4.34 -1.80
C PRO A 12 -51.94 3.36 -2.17
N MET A 13 -51.50 3.44 -3.39
CA MET A 13 -50.32 2.73 -3.91
C MET A 13 -49.11 3.44 -3.34
N MET A 14 -48.46 2.85 -2.32
CA MET A 14 -47.15 3.29 -1.82
C MET A 14 -46.12 3.02 -2.91
N VAL A 15 -45.69 4.06 -3.61
CA VAL A 15 -44.48 4.02 -4.43
C VAL A 15 -43.31 4.01 -3.47
N LEU A 16 -42.73 2.83 -3.26
CA LEU A 16 -41.47 2.65 -2.54
C LEU A 16 -40.36 3.12 -3.51
N SER A 17 -40.00 4.40 -3.44
CA SER A 17 -38.81 4.93 -4.08
C SER A 17 -37.61 4.35 -3.33
N GLY A 18 -37.12 3.21 -3.80
CA GLY A 18 -35.82 2.72 -3.42
C GLY A 18 -34.77 3.71 -3.89
N LEU A 19 -34.23 4.54 -3.00
CA LEU A 19 -32.96 5.18 -3.22
C LEU A 19 -31.92 4.07 -3.34
N LEU A 20 -31.53 3.73 -4.56
CA LEU A 20 -30.31 3.01 -4.82
C LEU A 20 -29.20 4.00 -4.42
N ALA A 21 -28.60 3.81 -3.26
CA ALA A 21 -27.35 4.47 -2.91
C ALA A 21 -26.29 3.87 -3.87
N ILE A 22 -26.03 4.54 -4.99
CA ILE A 22 -24.84 4.31 -5.79
C ILE A 22 -23.71 4.76 -4.88
N ALA A 23 -23.05 3.80 -4.25
CA ALA A 23 -21.77 4.05 -3.61
C ALA A 23 -20.80 4.41 -4.74
N ALA A 24 -20.62 5.70 -4.99
CA ALA A 24 -19.54 6.18 -5.81
C ALA A 24 -18.27 5.54 -5.24
N LEU A 25 -17.58 4.73 -6.01
CA LEU A 25 -16.24 4.27 -5.72
C LEU A 25 -15.32 5.49 -5.84
N SER A 26 -15.40 6.40 -4.84
CA SER A 26 -14.41 7.45 -4.72
C SER A 26 -13.04 6.78 -4.72
N HIS A 27 -12.11 7.25 -5.53
CA HIS A 27 -10.70 6.88 -5.41
C HIS A 27 -10.36 7.05 -3.94
N ALA A 28 -10.04 5.94 -3.26
CA ALA A 28 -9.82 5.98 -1.83
C ALA A 28 -8.61 6.90 -1.61
N GLN A 29 -8.81 7.99 -0.88
CA GLN A 29 -7.74 8.90 -0.53
C GLN A 29 -6.61 8.10 0.12
N VAL A 30 -5.39 8.27 -0.37
CA VAL A 30 -4.20 7.56 0.10
C VAL A 30 -3.64 8.32 1.31
N ASP A 31 -4.27 8.17 2.47
CA ASP A 31 -3.97 8.97 3.66
C ASP A 31 -3.50 8.15 4.88
N GLY A 32 -3.41 6.83 4.74
CA GLY A 32 -3.04 5.91 5.81
C GLY A 32 -4.13 5.62 6.83
N ARG A 33 -5.38 6.06 6.59
CA ARG A 33 -6.48 5.99 7.54
C ARG A 33 -7.62 5.09 7.07
N ASN A 34 -8.29 4.45 8.03
CA ASN A 34 -9.46 3.60 7.76
C ASN A 34 -9.22 2.56 6.65
N ILE A 35 -8.00 2.04 6.56
CA ILE A 35 -7.54 1.14 5.50
C ILE A 35 -8.51 -0.04 5.27
N PRO A 36 -8.93 -0.82 6.30
CA PRO A 36 -9.83 -1.95 6.06
C PRO A 36 -11.17 -1.55 5.42
N SER A 37 -11.69 -0.36 5.72
CA SER A 37 -12.96 0.11 5.14
C SER A 37 -12.82 0.54 3.68
N LYS A 38 -11.64 0.98 3.25
CA LYS A 38 -11.33 1.37 1.88
C LYS A 38 -11.05 0.16 0.97
N TYR A 39 -10.41 -0.88 1.52
CA TYR A 39 -9.89 -2.01 0.76
C TYR A 39 -10.73 -3.28 0.90
N GLY A 40 -11.50 -3.43 1.98
CA GLY A 40 -12.26 -4.64 2.29
C GLY A 40 -11.41 -5.72 2.95
N ALA A 41 -11.52 -6.97 2.51
CA ALA A 41 -10.77 -8.07 3.11
C ALA A 41 -9.27 -7.98 2.81
N PRO A 42 -8.40 -8.22 3.81
CA PRO A 42 -6.96 -8.26 3.59
C PRO A 42 -6.56 -9.49 2.76
N LEU A 43 -5.52 -9.35 1.95
CA LEU A 43 -4.91 -10.47 1.23
C LEU A 43 -3.95 -11.28 2.11
N ALA A 44 -3.39 -10.66 3.13
CA ALA A 44 -2.58 -11.34 4.15
C ALA A 44 -2.75 -10.68 5.51
N SER A 45 -2.64 -11.48 6.57
CA SER A 45 -2.67 -11.03 7.96
C SER A 45 -1.48 -11.62 8.71
N GLN A 46 -0.95 -10.85 9.66
CA GLN A 46 0.17 -11.25 10.49
C GLN A 46 -0.23 -12.38 11.44
N THR A 47 0.68 -13.33 11.63
CA THR A 47 0.52 -14.46 12.57
C THR A 47 1.67 -14.55 13.58
N ASN A 48 2.63 -13.62 13.51
CA ASN A 48 3.79 -13.55 14.39
C ASN A 48 3.75 -12.28 15.24
N TYR A 49 4.29 -12.34 16.46
CA TYR A 49 4.57 -11.12 17.22
C TYR A 49 5.67 -10.30 16.55
N THR A 50 5.75 -9.01 16.86
CA THR A 50 6.81 -8.15 16.31
C THR A 50 8.08 -8.23 17.17
N GLY A 51 9.23 -8.41 16.50
CA GLY A 51 10.54 -8.31 17.14
C GLY A 51 11.09 -6.87 17.23
N PHE A 52 10.38 -5.88 16.64
CA PHE A 52 10.82 -4.50 16.57
C PHE A 52 10.07 -3.57 17.52
N GLY A 53 9.53 -4.11 18.62
CA GLY A 53 8.70 -3.38 19.56
C GLY A 53 7.30 -3.11 19.03
N ASP A 54 6.38 -2.77 19.90
CA ASP A 54 5.01 -2.41 19.53
C ASP A 54 4.55 -1.17 20.29
N ARG A 55 3.57 -0.47 19.72
CA ARG A 55 2.90 0.68 20.32
C ARG A 55 1.59 0.30 21.01
N VAL A 56 1.26 -0.97 21.04
CA VAL A 56 0.07 -1.49 21.75
C VAL A 56 0.24 -1.30 23.26
N ASP A 57 1.47 -1.39 23.77
CA ASP A 57 1.77 -0.98 25.13
C ASP A 57 1.74 0.56 25.23
N PRO A 58 0.81 1.16 26.01
CA PRO A 58 0.68 2.61 26.13
C PRO A 58 1.91 3.28 26.78
N ASN A 59 2.83 2.51 27.35
CA ASN A 59 4.08 3.01 27.90
C ASN A 59 5.23 3.01 26.87
N GLN A 60 5.01 2.39 25.69
CA GLN A 60 5.98 2.42 24.59
C GLN A 60 5.58 3.50 23.57
N THR A 61 6.54 4.36 23.26
CA THR A 61 6.38 5.41 22.24
C THR A 61 7.03 5.05 20.91
N TRP A 62 7.60 3.86 20.84
CA TRP A 62 8.36 3.34 19.70
C TRP A 62 7.91 1.91 19.37
N GLY A 63 8.17 1.51 18.14
CA GLY A 63 7.86 0.18 17.66
C GLY A 63 7.47 0.18 16.19
N SER A 64 7.67 -0.98 15.57
CA SER A 64 7.26 -1.23 14.20
C SER A 64 6.60 -2.59 14.09
N GLU A 65 5.49 -2.62 13.36
CA GLU A 65 4.69 -3.82 13.16
C GLU A 65 3.97 -3.79 11.83
N LEU A 66 3.77 -4.97 11.26
CA LEU A 66 2.89 -5.20 10.12
C LEU A 66 1.68 -6.01 10.60
N ASN A 67 0.48 -5.52 10.36
CA ASN A 67 -0.74 -6.20 10.77
C ASN A 67 -1.43 -6.91 9.61
N GLN A 68 -1.87 -6.16 8.60
CA GLN A 68 -2.61 -6.67 7.45
C GLN A 68 -2.13 -6.01 6.16
N LEU A 69 -2.09 -6.77 5.06
CA LEU A 69 -1.77 -6.29 3.72
C LEU A 69 -3.04 -6.28 2.87
N PHE A 70 -3.27 -5.16 2.24
CA PHE A 70 -4.36 -4.92 1.30
C PHE A 70 -3.78 -4.46 -0.03
N ILE A 71 -4.31 -4.98 -1.13
CA ILE A 71 -3.90 -4.60 -2.47
C ILE A 71 -5.13 -4.49 -3.35
N LYS A 72 -5.17 -3.43 -4.15
CA LYS A 72 -6.14 -3.26 -5.23
C LYS A 72 -5.41 -2.81 -6.49
N CYS A 73 -5.93 -3.17 -7.63
CA CYS A 73 -5.54 -2.56 -8.88
C CYS A 73 -6.79 -1.94 -9.51
N VAL A 74 -6.75 -0.65 -9.82
CA VAL A 74 -7.87 0.11 -10.40
C VAL A 74 -7.30 1.11 -11.40
N ASN A 75 -7.83 1.16 -12.61
CA ASN A 75 -7.48 2.14 -13.64
C ASN A 75 -5.99 2.37 -13.86
N GLY A 76 -5.23 1.29 -14.01
CA GLY A 76 -3.80 1.39 -14.24
C GLY A 76 -2.98 1.80 -13.00
N VAL A 77 -3.59 1.81 -11.82
CA VAL A 77 -2.93 2.15 -10.55
C VAL A 77 -2.97 0.97 -9.60
N LEU A 78 -1.82 0.58 -9.10
CA LEU A 78 -1.66 -0.42 -8.06
C LEU A 78 -1.67 0.27 -6.70
N TYR A 79 -2.64 -0.05 -5.86
CA TYR A 79 -2.76 0.44 -4.49
C TYR A 79 -2.24 -0.62 -3.53
N LEU A 80 -1.26 -0.27 -2.73
CA LEU A 80 -0.67 -1.08 -1.68
C LEU A 80 -1.00 -0.44 -0.33
N ALA A 81 -1.52 -1.20 0.62
CA ALA A 81 -1.75 -0.70 1.96
C ALA A 81 -1.37 -1.73 3.02
N VAL A 82 -0.73 -1.25 4.07
CA VAL A 82 -0.36 -2.07 5.24
C VAL A 82 -0.82 -1.35 6.50
N THR A 83 -1.63 -2.03 7.32
CA THR A 83 -1.93 -1.51 8.66
C THR A 83 -0.79 -1.84 9.62
N GLY A 84 -0.46 -0.90 10.50
CA GLY A 84 0.61 -1.04 11.48
C GLY A 84 1.32 0.27 11.79
N ASN A 85 2.50 0.13 12.36
CA ASN A 85 3.38 1.24 12.73
C ASN A 85 4.76 1.09 12.08
N LEU A 86 5.42 2.23 11.92
CA LEU A 86 6.80 2.28 11.48
C LEU A 86 7.54 3.30 12.32
N GLU A 87 8.59 2.87 13.00
CA GLU A 87 9.37 3.75 13.86
C GLU A 87 10.31 4.64 13.05
N GLY A 88 10.22 5.96 13.28
CA GLY A 88 11.07 6.95 12.63
C GLY A 88 12.31 7.32 13.44
N ARG A 89 12.27 7.12 14.77
CA ARG A 89 13.35 7.48 15.67
C ARG A 89 13.39 6.54 16.87
N PRO A 90 14.59 6.04 17.30
CA PRO A 90 15.92 6.35 16.73
C PRO A 90 16.33 5.52 15.52
N PHE A 91 15.53 4.50 15.10
CA PHE A 91 16.01 3.44 14.23
C PHE A 91 15.64 3.60 12.74
N SER A 92 14.80 4.56 12.37
CA SER A 92 14.41 4.80 10.97
C SER A 92 14.05 3.51 10.21
N ASN A 93 13.02 2.82 10.68
CA ASN A 93 12.59 1.55 10.10
C ASN A 93 11.93 1.73 8.74
N SER A 94 11.84 0.65 7.97
CA SER A 94 11.37 0.67 6.59
C SER A 94 10.43 -0.49 6.29
N ILE A 95 9.44 -0.22 5.45
CA ILE A 95 8.63 -1.24 4.79
C ILE A 95 9.07 -1.33 3.34
N HIS A 96 9.38 -2.53 2.89
CA HIS A 96 9.74 -2.80 1.49
C HIS A 96 8.68 -3.69 0.85
N PHE A 97 8.18 -3.27 -0.31
CA PHE A 97 7.34 -4.09 -1.15
C PHE A 97 8.21 -4.69 -2.27
N TYR A 98 8.45 -5.99 -2.21
CA TYR A 98 9.13 -6.76 -3.25
C TYR A 98 8.10 -7.18 -4.29
N ILE A 99 8.21 -6.61 -5.49
CA ILE A 99 7.20 -6.68 -6.54
C ILE A 99 7.79 -7.46 -7.72
N ASP A 100 7.10 -8.53 -8.13
CA ASP A 100 7.41 -9.35 -9.31
C ASP A 100 6.36 -9.06 -10.38
N THR A 101 6.76 -8.42 -11.46
CA THR A 101 5.92 -8.14 -12.64
C THR A 101 6.21 -9.08 -13.81
N GLY A 102 7.04 -10.09 -13.57
CA GLY A 102 7.42 -11.11 -14.55
C GLY A 102 8.64 -10.75 -15.41
N ARG A 103 9.36 -9.66 -15.14
CA ARG A 103 10.54 -9.22 -15.91
C ARG A 103 11.82 -9.91 -15.47
N ASN A 104 11.96 -10.23 -14.19
CA ASN A 104 13.19 -10.83 -13.65
C ASN A 104 13.18 -12.36 -13.88
N PRO A 105 14.22 -12.94 -14.52
CA PRO A 105 14.31 -14.39 -14.64
C PRO A 105 14.75 -15.09 -13.35
N ASN A 106 15.35 -14.37 -12.41
CA ASN A 106 16.01 -14.90 -11.22
C ASN A 106 15.20 -14.63 -9.95
N ASN A 107 15.22 -15.56 -9.02
CA ASN A 107 14.64 -15.42 -7.69
C ASN A 107 15.69 -15.07 -6.60
N THR A 108 16.98 -15.10 -6.93
CA THR A 108 18.02 -14.57 -6.06
C THR A 108 18.10 -13.06 -6.27
N PHE A 109 17.76 -12.32 -5.23
CA PHE A 109 17.74 -10.87 -5.25
C PHE A 109 19.16 -10.32 -5.37
N THR A 110 19.36 -9.35 -6.23
CA THR A 110 20.65 -8.66 -6.39
C THR A 110 20.41 -7.20 -6.72
N LEU A 111 20.85 -6.31 -5.85
CA LEU A 111 20.84 -4.87 -6.06
C LEU A 111 22.16 -4.32 -5.52
N THR A 112 22.92 -3.64 -6.36
CA THR A 112 24.26 -3.13 -6.00
C THR A 112 24.38 -1.61 -6.06
N THR A 113 23.36 -0.93 -6.63
CA THR A 113 23.35 0.53 -6.80
C THR A 113 22.62 1.23 -5.69
N GLY A 114 23.12 2.41 -5.35
CA GLY A 114 22.43 3.48 -4.62
C GLY A 114 22.02 3.13 -3.20
N CYS A 115 22.78 3.59 -2.23
CA CYS A 115 22.38 3.52 -0.84
C CYS A 115 21.62 4.79 -0.46
N ILE A 116 20.35 4.94 -0.89
CA ILE A 116 19.44 5.88 -0.23
C ILE A 116 18.88 5.18 1.01
N ASN A 117 18.55 3.88 0.86
CA ASN A 117 18.23 3.02 1.99
C ASN A 117 18.99 1.70 1.89
N CYS A 118 20.05 1.57 2.66
CA CYS A 118 20.96 0.41 2.63
C CYS A 118 20.25 -0.93 2.96
N SER A 119 19.05 -0.90 3.54
CA SER A 119 18.30 -2.12 3.87
C SER A 119 17.90 -2.94 2.64
N VAL A 120 17.58 -2.28 1.52
CA VAL A 120 17.27 -2.99 0.27
C VAL A 120 18.49 -3.70 -0.27
N GLN A 121 19.65 -3.02 -0.32
CA GLN A 121 20.91 -3.63 -0.76
C GLN A 121 21.36 -4.77 0.18
N GLY A 122 21.13 -4.61 1.49
CA GLY A 122 21.41 -5.64 2.49
C GLY A 122 20.68 -6.96 2.25
N MET A 123 19.60 -6.96 1.46
CA MET A 123 18.87 -8.14 1.05
C MET A 123 19.48 -8.86 -0.18
N SER A 124 20.57 -8.35 -0.78
CA SER A 124 21.24 -9.01 -1.89
C SER A 124 21.76 -10.40 -1.46
N GLY A 125 21.48 -11.40 -2.29
CA GLY A 125 21.75 -12.80 -2.02
C GLY A 125 20.59 -13.57 -1.39
N VAL A 126 19.52 -12.91 -0.97
CA VAL A 126 18.29 -13.55 -0.49
C VAL A 126 17.59 -14.23 -1.67
N VAL A 127 17.13 -15.47 -1.44
CA VAL A 127 16.35 -16.23 -2.44
C VAL A 127 14.88 -16.13 -2.08
N PHE A 128 14.12 -15.46 -2.94
CA PHE A 128 12.66 -15.35 -2.81
C PHE A 128 11.94 -16.54 -3.47
N ASP A 129 10.70 -16.79 -3.10
CA ASP A 129 9.82 -17.76 -3.74
C ASP A 129 9.06 -17.17 -4.96
N HIS A 130 9.28 -15.89 -5.25
CA HIS A 130 8.93 -15.16 -6.47
C HIS A 130 10.19 -14.47 -7.01
N LYS A 131 10.07 -13.65 -8.05
CA LYS A 131 11.22 -13.06 -8.75
C LYS A 131 11.14 -11.54 -8.77
N PRO A 132 11.38 -10.87 -7.63
CA PRO A 132 11.21 -9.41 -7.55
C PRO A 132 12.02 -8.70 -8.64
N ASP A 133 11.36 -7.87 -9.42
CA ASP A 133 11.96 -7.00 -10.42
C ASP A 133 11.86 -5.51 -10.05
N TYR A 134 11.01 -5.19 -9.09
CA TYR A 134 10.97 -3.89 -8.43
C TYR A 134 10.96 -4.04 -6.92
N VAL A 135 11.49 -3.03 -6.23
CA VAL A 135 11.27 -2.83 -4.79
C VAL A 135 10.84 -1.40 -4.57
N LEU A 136 9.64 -1.22 -4.00
CA LEU A 136 9.27 0.06 -3.41
C LEU A 136 9.71 0.04 -1.96
N SER A 137 10.59 0.96 -1.60
CA SER A 137 11.10 1.16 -0.25
C SER A 137 10.42 2.38 0.37
N VAL A 138 9.86 2.25 1.55
CA VAL A 138 9.28 3.35 2.32
C VAL A 138 9.93 3.38 3.68
N SER A 139 10.74 4.40 3.94
CA SER A 139 11.49 4.59 5.19
C SER A 139 10.88 5.71 5.99
N HIS A 140 10.70 5.51 7.28
CA HIS A 140 10.25 6.55 8.19
C HIS A 140 11.45 7.20 8.87
N PHE A 141 11.48 8.53 8.89
CA PHE A 141 12.50 9.32 9.59
C PHE A 141 11.82 10.45 10.36
N ASP A 142 12.15 10.54 11.65
CA ASP A 142 11.74 11.61 12.55
C ASP A 142 13.01 12.18 13.23
N ASP A 143 13.29 13.48 13.05
CA ASP A 143 14.41 14.13 13.70
C ASP A 143 14.10 14.66 15.13
N GLY A 144 12.84 14.52 15.55
CA GLY A 144 12.35 15.04 16.83
C GLY A 144 12.31 16.57 16.91
N GLN A 145 12.44 17.26 15.77
CA GLN A 145 12.42 18.72 15.65
C GLN A 145 11.33 19.23 14.72
N GLY A 146 10.45 18.33 14.28
CA GLY A 146 9.31 18.62 13.39
C GLY A 146 9.50 18.13 11.95
N ASN A 147 10.60 17.48 11.61
CA ASN A 147 10.76 16.78 10.36
C ASN A 147 10.41 15.31 10.58
N ASP A 148 9.14 14.98 10.36
CA ASP A 148 8.56 13.65 10.53
C ASP A 148 7.95 13.24 9.19
N ASN A 149 8.70 12.43 8.42
CA ASN A 149 8.36 12.09 7.04
C ASN A 149 8.61 10.62 6.74
N ILE A 150 7.83 10.10 5.79
CA ILE A 150 8.20 8.90 5.04
C ILE A 150 8.92 9.31 3.76
N TYR A 151 9.97 8.56 3.41
CA TYR A 151 10.78 8.73 2.21
C TYR A 151 10.58 7.51 1.30
N LEU A 152 10.35 7.76 0.03
CA LEU A 152 10.02 6.72 -0.95
C LEU A 152 11.13 6.58 -1.99
N ASP A 153 11.55 5.35 -2.23
CA ASP A 153 12.50 4.97 -3.27
C ASP A 153 11.95 3.80 -4.09
N LEU A 154 12.06 3.90 -5.40
CA LEU A 154 11.74 2.79 -6.31
C LEU A 154 13.03 2.23 -6.90
N HIS A 155 13.25 0.94 -6.70
CA HIS A 155 14.40 0.22 -7.21
C HIS A 155 13.98 -0.70 -8.35
N ASP A 156 14.55 -0.50 -9.53
CA ASP A 156 14.48 -1.44 -10.67
C ASP A 156 15.61 -2.45 -10.55
N VAL A 157 15.30 -3.65 -10.11
CA VAL A 157 16.26 -4.72 -9.83
C VAL A 157 16.91 -5.24 -11.11
N VAL A 158 16.13 -5.33 -12.20
CA VAL A 158 16.61 -5.82 -13.49
C VAL A 158 17.64 -4.88 -14.10
N ASN A 159 17.41 -3.58 -14.00
CA ASN A 159 18.31 -2.57 -14.52
C ASN A 159 19.36 -2.10 -13.49
N ASN A 160 19.29 -2.63 -12.26
CA ASN A 160 20.15 -2.25 -11.14
C ASN A 160 20.16 -0.73 -10.93
N GLN A 161 18.96 -0.13 -10.85
CA GLN A 161 18.75 1.31 -10.68
C GLN A 161 17.94 1.60 -9.44
N SER A 162 18.23 2.72 -8.80
CA SER A 162 17.49 3.23 -7.65
C SER A 162 17.11 4.68 -7.90
N THR A 163 15.83 5.00 -7.73
CA THR A 163 15.27 6.33 -7.93
C THR A 163 14.60 6.80 -6.65
N TYR A 164 15.06 7.92 -6.11
CA TYR A 164 14.37 8.61 -5.05
C TYR A 164 13.12 9.28 -5.62
N LEU A 165 11.95 8.92 -5.09
CA LEU A 165 10.68 9.46 -5.55
C LEU A 165 10.27 10.75 -4.81
N GLY A 166 10.60 10.86 -3.53
CA GLY A 166 10.23 12.01 -2.72
C GLY A 166 9.89 11.64 -1.27
N ALA A 167 9.34 12.61 -0.55
CA ALA A 167 8.93 12.47 0.83
C ALA A 167 7.51 12.99 1.06
N VAL A 168 6.82 12.38 2.02
CA VAL A 168 5.48 12.77 2.47
C VAL A 168 5.48 12.89 3.99
N ALA A 169 4.93 13.97 4.51
CA ALA A 169 4.85 14.20 5.96
C ALA A 169 3.87 13.21 6.61
N VAL A 170 4.27 12.64 7.74
CA VAL A 170 3.46 11.70 8.51
C VAL A 170 2.21 12.40 9.04
N GLY A 171 1.05 11.76 8.89
CA GLY A 171 -0.24 12.30 9.36
C GLY A 171 -0.83 13.43 8.52
N ALA A 172 -0.12 13.94 7.50
CA ALA A 172 -0.58 15.06 6.67
C ALA A 172 -1.66 14.67 5.64
N GLY A 173 -1.90 13.37 5.45
CA GLY A 173 -2.81 12.85 4.42
C GLY A 173 -2.06 12.44 3.15
N GLU A 174 -2.73 12.51 1.99
CA GLU A 174 -2.15 12.12 0.71
C GLU A 174 -1.10 13.15 0.24
N GLY A 175 0.07 12.65 -0.14
CA GLY A 175 1.10 13.40 -0.84
C GLY A 175 1.43 12.76 -2.18
N THR A 176 1.74 13.57 -3.19
CA THR A 176 2.20 13.11 -4.51
C THR A 176 3.70 13.30 -4.61
N VAL A 177 4.40 12.27 -5.07
CA VAL A 177 5.84 12.27 -5.32
C VAL A 177 6.13 12.00 -6.80
N ASP A 178 7.38 11.82 -7.18
CA ASP A 178 7.76 11.60 -8.57
C ASP A 178 7.08 10.37 -9.20
N GLN A 179 7.03 10.32 -10.52
CA GLN A 179 6.37 9.28 -11.32
C GLN A 179 4.85 9.13 -11.06
N GLY A 180 4.22 10.17 -10.49
CA GLY A 180 2.80 10.15 -10.15
C GLY A 180 2.43 9.22 -8.99
N VAL A 181 3.43 8.72 -8.25
CA VAL A 181 3.19 7.91 -7.05
C VAL A 181 2.61 8.78 -5.95
N LYS A 182 1.56 8.27 -5.29
CA LYS A 182 0.94 8.91 -4.14
C LYS A 182 1.18 8.06 -2.90
N ALA A 183 1.36 8.71 -1.76
CA ALA A 183 1.54 8.02 -0.49
C ALA A 183 0.90 8.79 0.66
N GLY A 184 0.49 8.07 1.69
CA GLY A 184 0.05 8.61 2.95
C GLY A 184 0.36 7.63 4.08
N PHE A 185 0.76 8.18 5.20
CA PHE A 185 1.08 7.38 6.38
C PHE A 185 0.50 8.01 7.64
N ASP A 186 -0.34 7.24 8.32
CA ASP A 186 -0.85 7.57 9.64
C ASP A 186 -0.28 6.59 10.66
N ASN A 187 0.71 7.05 11.43
CA ASN A 187 1.45 6.27 12.43
C ASN A 187 0.77 6.29 13.81
N SER A 188 -0.52 6.58 13.88
CA SER A 188 -1.27 6.68 15.15
C SER A 188 -1.79 5.34 15.68
N ASN A 189 -1.53 4.23 15.00
CA ASN A 189 -2.02 2.91 15.40
C ASN A 189 -1.54 2.53 16.80
N LEU A 190 -2.45 2.05 17.64
CA LEU A 190 -2.21 1.52 18.98
C LEU A 190 -2.86 0.15 19.17
N GLN A 191 -3.13 -0.53 18.07
CA GLN A 191 -3.83 -1.82 18.05
C GLN A 191 -3.12 -2.77 17.10
N GLY A 192 -3.38 -4.06 17.24
CA GLY A 192 -2.85 -5.05 16.31
C GLY A 192 -1.94 -6.06 16.97
N VAL A 193 -0.81 -6.30 16.34
CA VAL A 193 0.20 -7.27 16.81
C VAL A 193 0.99 -6.68 17.97
N THR A 194 1.34 -7.51 18.92
CA THR A 194 2.17 -7.11 20.06
C THR A 194 3.60 -7.65 19.95
N SER A 195 4.49 -7.20 20.83
CA SER A 195 5.83 -7.78 21.01
C SER A 195 5.87 -8.96 21.97
N ASP A 196 4.74 -9.39 22.54
CA ASP A 196 4.68 -10.55 23.42
C ASP A 196 4.52 -11.87 22.62
N PRO A 197 5.52 -12.77 22.63
CA PRO A 197 5.43 -14.04 21.94
C PRO A 197 4.34 -14.97 22.46
N ASN A 198 3.81 -14.74 23.67
CA ASN A 198 2.73 -15.53 24.26
C ASN A 198 1.34 -14.94 23.98
N ASN A 199 1.29 -13.70 23.49
CA ASN A 199 0.06 -13.00 23.14
C ASN A 199 0.29 -12.06 21.96
N ILE A 200 0.23 -12.59 20.75
CA ILE A 200 0.53 -11.84 19.52
C ILE A 200 -0.47 -10.72 19.24
N GLY A 201 -1.55 -10.58 19.99
CA GLY A 201 -2.60 -9.61 19.72
C GLY A 201 -3.52 -10.01 18.56
N ASN A 202 -4.24 -9.01 18.00
CA ASN A 202 -5.16 -9.24 16.88
C ASN A 202 -4.87 -8.24 15.73
N PRO A 203 -4.24 -8.69 14.64
CA PRO A 203 -3.89 -7.81 13.52
C PRO A 203 -5.11 -7.12 12.86
N ALA A 204 -6.30 -7.70 12.98
CA ALA A 204 -7.51 -7.13 12.41
C ALA A 204 -8.03 -5.87 13.14
N THR A 205 -7.48 -5.54 14.30
CA THR A 205 -7.88 -4.34 15.05
C THR A 205 -7.14 -3.07 14.61
N ALA A 206 -6.03 -3.21 13.88
CA ALA A 206 -5.30 -2.08 13.33
C ALA A 206 -6.03 -1.49 12.10
N THR A 207 -6.22 -0.18 12.08
CA THR A 207 -6.98 0.49 11.01
C THR A 207 -6.21 1.59 10.29
N THR A 208 -5.05 2.00 10.81
CA THR A 208 -4.17 3.00 10.23
C THR A 208 -2.81 2.40 9.88
N GLY A 209 -2.06 3.06 9.03
CA GLY A 209 -0.75 2.61 8.57
C GLY A 209 -0.30 3.30 7.30
N LEU A 210 0.36 2.57 6.42
CA LEU A 210 0.89 3.05 5.15
C LEU A 210 -0.05 2.71 3.99
N GLU A 211 -0.30 3.69 3.14
CA GLU A 211 -0.93 3.52 1.83
C GLU A 211 -0.02 4.09 0.75
N VAL A 212 0.10 3.39 -0.38
CA VAL A 212 0.81 3.87 -1.57
C VAL A 212 0.00 3.51 -2.81
N ALA A 213 -0.14 4.45 -3.73
CA ALA A 213 -0.71 4.26 -5.06
C ALA A 213 0.39 4.44 -6.11
N ILE A 214 0.65 3.40 -6.90
CA ILE A 214 1.71 3.37 -7.90
C ILE A 214 1.08 3.21 -9.27
N PRO A 215 1.23 4.19 -10.19
CA PRO A 215 0.84 3.98 -11.58
C PRO A 215 1.57 2.76 -12.17
N LEU A 216 0.86 1.88 -12.87
CA LEU A 216 1.47 0.70 -13.48
C LEU A 216 2.56 1.09 -14.50
N SER A 217 2.51 2.30 -15.06
CA SER A 217 3.58 2.84 -15.91
C SER A 217 4.92 2.96 -15.19
N ALA A 218 4.93 3.25 -13.88
CA ALA A 218 6.14 3.27 -13.07
C ALA A 218 6.74 1.85 -12.86
N LEU A 219 5.92 0.81 -13.05
CA LEU A 219 6.31 -0.60 -12.99
C LEU A 219 6.44 -1.25 -14.38
N GLY A 220 6.59 -0.44 -15.44
CA GLY A 220 6.77 -0.93 -16.80
C GLY A 220 5.52 -1.50 -17.47
N ASN A 221 4.32 -1.14 -17.01
CA ASN A 221 3.02 -1.58 -17.52
C ASN A 221 2.90 -3.12 -17.61
N PRO A 222 2.97 -3.84 -16.48
CA PRO A 222 2.88 -5.29 -16.46
C PRO A 222 1.57 -5.78 -17.09
N GLN A 223 1.67 -6.88 -17.85
CA GLN A 223 0.52 -7.50 -18.52
C GLN A 223 0.11 -8.83 -17.85
N GLY A 224 0.95 -9.36 -16.99
CA GLY A 224 0.75 -10.61 -16.27
C GLY A 224 0.50 -10.37 -14.78
N GLU A 225 0.26 -11.46 -14.06
CA GLU A 225 0.10 -11.46 -12.61
C GLU A 225 1.23 -10.70 -11.91
N ILE A 226 0.89 -9.85 -10.95
CA ILE A 226 1.83 -9.12 -10.11
C ILE A 226 1.87 -9.82 -8.74
N LYS A 227 3.08 -10.22 -8.30
CA LYS A 227 3.29 -10.84 -6.99
C LYS A 227 3.97 -9.88 -6.05
N ILE A 228 3.53 -9.85 -4.80
CA ILE A 228 3.96 -8.83 -3.85
C ILE A 228 4.18 -9.45 -2.47
N LEU A 229 5.34 -9.16 -1.91
CA LEU A 229 5.70 -9.42 -0.52
C LEU A 229 5.99 -8.08 0.16
N ALA A 230 5.33 -7.78 1.28
CA ALA A 230 5.72 -6.69 2.17
C ALA A 230 6.63 -7.21 3.28
N LEU A 231 7.72 -6.50 3.56
CA LEU A 231 8.74 -6.88 4.53
C LEU A 231 9.14 -5.69 5.39
N LEU A 232 9.18 -5.90 6.70
CA LEU A 232 9.66 -4.90 7.65
C LEU A 232 11.17 -5.08 7.87
N THR A 233 11.91 -4.00 7.72
CA THR A 233 13.34 -3.92 8.05
C THR A 233 13.60 -2.77 9.01
N GLY A 234 14.69 -2.85 9.76
CA GLY A 234 15.08 -1.80 10.69
C GLY A 234 16.33 -1.05 10.29
N GLY A 235 16.32 0.26 10.59
CA GLY A 235 17.52 1.07 10.58
C GLY A 235 18.33 0.85 11.85
N ALA A 236 19.63 1.01 11.75
CA ALA A 236 20.47 1.22 12.90
C ALA A 236 20.35 2.66 13.41
N ASP A 237 20.75 2.91 14.63
CA ASP A 237 20.86 4.26 15.22
C ASP A 237 21.51 5.23 14.22
N LEU A 238 21.04 6.47 14.18
CA LEU A 238 21.45 7.51 13.22
C LEU A 238 22.98 7.77 13.15
N GLY A 239 23.76 7.27 14.12
CA GLY A 239 25.21 7.30 14.15
C GLY A 239 25.89 6.07 13.55
N ASP A 240 25.18 5.00 13.26
CA ASP A 240 25.76 3.74 12.79
C ASP A 240 25.97 3.78 11.27
N PRO A 241 27.19 3.53 10.76
CA PRO A 241 27.45 3.42 9.33
C PRO A 241 26.70 2.26 8.66
N CYS A 242 26.19 1.31 9.44
CA CYS A 242 25.45 0.14 8.98
C CYS A 242 23.92 0.34 8.93
N ARG A 243 23.46 1.56 8.73
CA ARG A 243 22.03 1.90 8.70
C ARG A 243 21.21 0.97 7.82
N GLY A 244 20.07 0.56 8.35
CA GLY A 244 19.01 -0.06 7.54
C GLY A 244 19.16 -1.55 7.23
N THR A 245 19.98 -2.29 7.96
CA THR A 245 20.34 -3.67 7.61
C THR A 245 19.78 -4.74 8.54
N TYR A 246 18.75 -4.40 9.30
CA TYR A 246 18.11 -5.38 10.20
C TYR A 246 16.83 -5.91 9.58
N LEU A 247 16.79 -7.23 9.35
CA LEU A 247 15.57 -7.93 8.94
C LEU A 247 14.72 -8.23 10.17
N SER A 248 13.47 -7.80 10.18
CA SER A 248 12.51 -8.20 11.21
C SER A 248 11.96 -9.61 10.93
N ASN A 249 11.28 -10.16 11.92
CA ASN A 249 10.52 -11.40 11.79
C ASN A 249 9.16 -11.21 11.12
N GLN A 250 8.85 -10.00 10.63
CA GLN A 250 7.55 -9.70 10.07
C GLN A 250 7.60 -9.45 8.57
N SER A 251 6.78 -10.21 7.87
CA SER A 251 6.42 -10.01 6.48
C SER A 251 4.93 -10.20 6.28
N LEU A 252 4.40 -9.79 5.15
CA LEU A 252 3.03 -10.06 4.72
C LEU A 252 3.05 -10.53 3.24
N PRO A 253 2.68 -11.80 2.97
CA PRO A 253 2.25 -12.84 3.91
C PRO A 253 3.26 -13.13 5.02
N ALA A 254 2.74 -13.51 6.19
CA ALA A 254 3.56 -13.76 7.36
C ALA A 254 4.55 -14.90 7.10
N MET A 255 5.81 -14.67 7.38
CA MET A 255 6.81 -15.74 7.41
C MET A 255 6.43 -16.71 8.53
N ASN A 256 6.21 -17.97 8.18
CA ASN A 256 5.89 -18.98 9.15
C ASN A 256 7.18 -19.52 9.81
N ILE A 257 7.95 -18.60 10.38
CA ILE A 257 9.10 -18.89 11.22
C ILE A 257 8.59 -18.85 12.65
N GLY A 258 8.75 -19.92 13.39
CA GLY A 258 8.44 -19.96 14.82
C GLY A 258 9.08 -18.82 15.60
N ASN A 259 9.46 -18.99 16.83
CA ASN A 259 10.10 -17.92 17.61
C ASN A 259 11.30 -17.32 16.84
N PRO A 260 11.24 -16.05 16.36
CA PRO A 260 12.31 -15.44 15.56
C PRO A 260 13.64 -15.38 16.30
N SER A 261 13.64 -15.36 17.63
CA SER A 261 14.86 -15.45 18.45
C SER A 261 15.64 -16.75 18.26
N GLN A 262 15.05 -17.79 17.68
CA GLN A 262 15.72 -19.05 17.40
C GLN A 262 16.28 -19.15 15.98
N GLN A 263 15.63 -18.51 14.99
CA GLN A 263 16.05 -18.55 13.59
C GLN A 263 16.85 -17.32 13.17
N PHE A 264 16.60 -16.20 13.81
CA PHE A 264 17.30 -14.92 13.62
C PHE A 264 17.76 -14.41 14.97
N PRO A 265 18.81 -15.01 15.57
CA PRO A 265 19.26 -14.60 16.89
C PRO A 265 19.55 -13.09 16.88
N ASN A 266 18.72 -12.36 17.59
CA ASN A 266 18.73 -10.90 17.77
C ASN A 266 18.13 -10.07 16.63
N ALA A 267 17.29 -10.61 15.72
CA ALA A 267 16.71 -9.84 14.61
C ALA A 267 17.74 -9.02 13.79
N ALA A 268 19.00 -9.13 14.15
CA ALA A 268 20.07 -8.26 13.74
C ALA A 268 20.92 -8.93 12.69
N TRP A 269 20.53 -8.81 11.45
CA TRP A 269 21.44 -8.99 10.35
C TRP A 269 22.01 -7.62 10.00
N ALA A 270 22.85 -7.10 10.89
CA ALA A 270 23.62 -5.91 10.57
C ALA A 270 24.57 -6.25 9.43
N ARG A 271 24.31 -5.73 8.25
CA ARG A 271 25.28 -5.74 7.18
C ARG A 271 25.85 -4.34 7.02
N CYS A 272 27.05 -4.19 7.53
CA CYS A 272 27.85 -3.06 7.15
C CYS A 272 28.24 -3.18 5.67
N PRO A 273 28.19 -2.09 4.91
CA PRO A 273 28.52 -2.09 3.49
C PRO A 273 30.03 -2.09 3.23
N ASP A 274 30.81 -2.85 4.00
CA ASP A 274 32.20 -3.10 3.65
C ASP A 274 32.25 -4.27 2.64
N PRO A 275 32.69 -4.05 1.43
CA PRO A 275 32.88 -5.13 0.47
C PRO A 275 34.00 -6.09 0.95
N PRO A 276 33.81 -7.40 0.73
CA PRO A 276 32.74 -8.02 -0.06
C PRO A 276 31.47 -8.25 0.77
N PHE A 277 30.32 -7.92 0.19
CA PHE A 277 29.03 -8.33 0.75
C PHE A 277 29.03 -9.85 0.85
N ASP A 278 29.16 -10.38 2.04
CA ASP A 278 28.94 -11.81 2.25
C ASP A 278 27.52 -12.13 1.81
N SER A 279 27.35 -13.12 0.95
CA SER A 279 26.05 -13.56 0.48
C SER A 279 25.21 -13.96 1.70
N PHE A 280 24.07 -13.30 1.89
CA PHE A 280 23.14 -13.62 2.97
C PHE A 280 22.46 -14.96 2.65
N PRO A 281 22.65 -16.01 3.45
CA PRO A 281 22.16 -17.34 3.12
C PRO A 281 20.65 -17.52 3.39
N PHE A 282 19.89 -16.43 3.54
CA PHE A 282 18.46 -16.53 3.82
C PHE A 282 17.68 -16.87 2.54
N SER A 283 16.70 -17.75 2.69
CA SER A 283 15.89 -18.21 1.58
C SER A 283 14.44 -18.38 1.98
N PHE A 284 13.56 -17.61 1.37
CA PHE A 284 12.11 -17.79 1.52
C PHE A 284 11.65 -19.14 0.98
N VAL A 285 12.31 -19.67 -0.06
CA VAL A 285 12.03 -21.00 -0.62
C VAL A 285 12.25 -22.12 0.41
N ALA A 286 13.11 -21.90 1.41
CA ALA A 286 13.36 -22.87 2.47
C ALA A 286 12.28 -22.83 3.58
N LEU A 287 11.45 -21.83 3.61
CA LEU A 287 10.35 -21.69 4.57
C LEU A 287 9.09 -22.37 4.03
N ALA A 288 8.24 -22.86 4.94
CA ALA A 288 6.96 -23.43 4.55
C ALA A 288 5.95 -22.35 4.18
N GLY A 289 5.24 -22.55 3.09
CA GLY A 289 4.19 -21.65 2.61
C GLY A 289 4.59 -20.85 1.38
N THR A 290 3.74 -19.92 1.00
CA THR A 290 3.95 -18.93 -0.07
C THR A 290 4.08 -17.56 0.56
N HIS A 291 5.16 -16.85 0.25
CA HIS A 291 5.51 -15.57 0.86
C HIS A 291 5.25 -14.39 -0.08
N TYR A 292 4.25 -14.51 -0.92
CA TYR A 292 3.72 -13.41 -1.74
C TYR A 292 2.21 -13.54 -1.89
N VAL A 293 1.56 -12.45 -2.14
CA VAL A 293 0.18 -12.41 -2.64
C VAL A 293 0.21 -12.04 -4.12
N SER A 294 -0.84 -12.41 -4.86
CA SER A 294 -0.95 -12.15 -6.29
C SER A 294 -2.17 -11.29 -6.59
N VAL A 295 -2.00 -10.36 -7.53
CA VAL A 295 -3.09 -9.58 -8.10
C VAL A 295 -2.97 -9.55 -9.63
N GLN A 296 -4.10 -9.44 -10.31
CA GLN A 296 -4.09 -9.19 -11.76
C GLN A 296 -3.84 -7.69 -11.99
N PRO A 297 -3.04 -7.31 -13.01
CA PRO A 297 -2.94 -5.92 -13.40
C PRO A 297 -4.27 -5.44 -13.95
N CYS A 298 -4.59 -4.20 -13.67
CA CYS A 298 -5.72 -3.50 -14.24
C CYS A 298 -5.19 -2.55 -15.33
N PRO A 299 -5.59 -2.69 -16.58
CA PRO A 299 -5.26 -1.68 -17.58
C PRO A 299 -5.83 -0.32 -17.14
N ALA A 300 -5.23 0.75 -17.62
CA ALA A 300 -5.87 2.05 -17.51
C ALA A 300 -7.25 1.95 -18.14
N GLY A 301 -8.25 2.43 -17.45
CA GLY A 301 -9.59 2.58 -18.02
C GLY A 301 -9.55 3.48 -19.25
N PRO A 302 -10.60 3.49 -20.07
CA PRO A 302 -10.71 4.43 -21.17
C PRO A 302 -10.65 5.85 -20.61
N GLU A 303 -10.07 6.76 -21.39
CA GLU A 303 -10.04 8.18 -21.01
C GLU A 303 -11.46 8.68 -20.77
N GLY A 304 -11.71 9.33 -19.66
CA GLY A 304 -13.06 9.75 -19.25
C GLY A 304 -13.80 8.77 -18.32
N ASP A 305 -13.25 7.59 -18.02
CA ASP A 305 -13.74 6.69 -16.98
C ASP A 305 -13.37 7.24 -15.60
N VAL A 306 -14.22 8.13 -15.10
CA VAL A 306 -13.97 8.92 -13.88
C VAL A 306 -14.28 8.11 -12.62
N ASN A 307 -15.21 7.18 -12.70
CA ASN A 307 -15.60 6.34 -11.58
C ASN A 307 -14.75 5.06 -11.45
N GLY A 308 -14.04 4.70 -12.53
CA GLY A 308 -13.12 3.57 -12.55
C GLY A 308 -13.80 2.21 -12.75
N ASP A 309 -14.99 2.16 -13.31
CA ASP A 309 -15.71 0.89 -13.55
C ASP A 309 -15.36 0.22 -14.88
N GLY A 310 -14.56 0.89 -15.71
CA GLY A 310 -14.09 0.42 -17.02
C GLY A 310 -14.96 0.84 -18.18
N CYS A 311 -16.03 1.60 -17.95
CA CYS A 311 -16.96 2.09 -18.95
C CYS A 311 -17.10 3.60 -18.82
N VAL A 312 -17.07 4.34 -19.91
CA VAL A 312 -17.35 5.77 -19.90
C VAL A 312 -18.83 6.00 -20.20
N ASP A 313 -19.60 6.33 -19.19
CA ASP A 313 -21.05 6.48 -19.31
C ASP A 313 -21.63 7.70 -18.57
N ASP A 314 -22.93 7.68 -18.32
CA ASP A 314 -23.62 8.76 -17.63
C ASP A 314 -23.21 8.91 -16.15
N ALA A 315 -22.66 7.86 -15.52
CA ALA A 315 -22.16 7.94 -14.16
C ALA A 315 -20.89 8.84 -14.10
N ASP A 316 -19.96 8.71 -15.07
CA ASP A 316 -18.77 9.54 -15.17
C ASP A 316 -19.12 11.00 -15.45
N LEU A 317 -20.04 11.19 -16.40
CA LEU A 317 -20.54 12.51 -16.74
C LEU A 317 -21.12 13.23 -15.52
N LEU A 318 -21.90 12.53 -14.71
CA LEU A 318 -22.48 13.08 -13.47
C LEU A 318 -21.41 13.45 -12.45
N ILE A 319 -20.33 12.68 -12.33
CA ILE A 319 -19.23 13.01 -11.42
C ILE A 319 -18.59 14.34 -11.83
N VAL A 320 -18.26 14.54 -13.10
CA VAL A 320 -17.71 15.81 -13.57
C VAL A 320 -18.69 16.96 -13.32
N LEU A 321 -19.97 16.78 -13.65
CA LEU A 321 -21.00 17.81 -13.46
C LEU A 321 -21.22 18.18 -12.00
N PHE A 322 -21.20 17.22 -11.07
CA PHE A 322 -21.35 17.51 -9.64
C PHE A 322 -20.14 18.20 -9.01
N ASN A 323 -18.96 18.02 -9.61
CA ASN A 323 -17.72 18.64 -9.14
C ASN A 323 -17.35 19.91 -9.95
N PHE A 324 -18.16 20.31 -10.90
CA PHE A 324 -17.88 21.42 -11.81
C PHE A 324 -17.61 22.73 -11.07
N GLY A 325 -16.49 23.37 -11.36
CA GLY A 325 -16.01 24.60 -10.71
C GLY A 325 -15.22 24.36 -9.42
N ASN A 326 -15.02 23.12 -9.00
CA ASN A 326 -14.15 22.80 -7.87
C ASN A 326 -12.66 22.82 -8.29
N ALA A 327 -11.78 23.04 -7.32
CA ALA A 327 -10.34 22.95 -7.51
C ALA A 327 -9.92 21.48 -7.32
N GLY A 328 -9.55 20.83 -8.42
CA GLY A 328 -9.05 19.45 -8.45
C GLY A 328 -10.05 18.41 -7.93
N GLY A 329 -9.56 17.19 -7.70
CA GLY A 329 -10.35 16.11 -7.12
C GLY A 329 -11.07 15.25 -8.15
N GLN A 330 -12.13 14.59 -7.73
CA GLN A 330 -12.90 13.70 -8.59
C GLN A 330 -13.64 14.52 -9.64
N GLY A 331 -13.39 14.23 -10.90
CA GLY A 331 -13.93 15.02 -12.02
C GLY A 331 -12.90 15.88 -12.74
N ASP A 332 -11.72 16.11 -12.14
CA ASP A 332 -10.55 16.70 -12.80
C ASP A 332 -9.86 15.59 -13.63
N VAL A 333 -10.34 15.41 -14.84
CA VAL A 333 -9.96 14.29 -15.71
C VAL A 333 -8.64 14.58 -16.42
N ASN A 334 -8.36 15.85 -16.71
CA ASN A 334 -7.14 16.28 -17.38
C ASN A 334 -5.98 16.55 -16.40
N GLY A 335 -6.25 16.65 -15.09
CA GLY A 335 -5.25 16.84 -14.04
C GLY A 335 -4.73 18.29 -13.94
N ASP A 336 -5.45 19.29 -14.42
CA ASP A 336 -5.04 20.69 -14.38
C ASP A 336 -5.43 21.43 -13.08
N ASN A 337 -6.02 20.73 -12.12
CA ASN A 337 -6.52 21.21 -10.84
C ASN A 337 -7.81 22.05 -10.90
N ILE A 338 -8.54 22.00 -11.98
CA ILE A 338 -9.84 22.67 -12.12
C ILE A 338 -10.80 21.67 -12.78
N VAL A 339 -11.98 21.47 -12.22
CA VAL A 339 -13.03 20.71 -12.89
C VAL A 339 -13.86 21.64 -13.73
N ASP A 340 -13.68 21.60 -15.07
CA ASP A 340 -14.34 22.53 -15.98
C ASP A 340 -14.86 21.86 -17.28
N ASP A 341 -15.11 22.65 -18.30
CA ASP A 341 -15.59 22.18 -19.59
C ASP A 341 -14.58 21.31 -20.35
N ALA A 342 -13.28 21.42 -20.07
CA ALA A 342 -12.28 20.52 -20.65
C ALA A 342 -12.44 19.08 -20.17
N ASP A 343 -12.68 18.87 -18.87
CA ASP A 343 -12.94 17.53 -18.28
C ASP A 343 -14.24 16.96 -18.82
N LEU A 344 -15.28 17.78 -18.86
CA LEU A 344 -16.57 17.38 -19.40
C LEU A 344 -16.46 16.90 -20.84
N LEU A 345 -15.68 17.60 -21.67
CA LEU A 345 -15.44 17.23 -23.06
C LEU A 345 -14.70 15.91 -23.19
N ILE A 346 -13.73 15.61 -22.30
CA ILE A 346 -13.02 14.34 -22.30
C ILE A 346 -14.01 13.18 -22.09
N VAL A 347 -14.90 13.28 -21.11
CA VAL A 347 -15.92 12.25 -20.86
C VAL A 347 -16.86 12.12 -22.06
N LEU A 348 -17.31 13.25 -22.62
CA LEU A 348 -18.25 13.22 -23.77
C LEU A 348 -17.62 12.64 -25.05
N PHE A 349 -16.34 12.92 -25.32
CA PHE A 349 -15.66 12.38 -26.50
C PHE A 349 -15.38 10.89 -26.40
N ASN A 350 -15.24 10.38 -25.18
CA ASN A 350 -14.98 8.97 -24.93
C ASN A 350 -16.22 8.18 -24.51
N PHE A 351 -17.41 8.79 -24.55
CA PHE A 351 -18.68 8.19 -24.11
C PHE A 351 -18.98 6.90 -24.84
N GLY A 352 -19.27 5.82 -24.09
CA GLY A 352 -19.46 4.47 -24.59
C GLY A 352 -18.17 3.66 -24.76
N SER A 353 -16.99 4.24 -24.47
CA SER A 353 -15.73 3.51 -24.50
C SER A 353 -15.64 2.55 -23.31
N GLY A 354 -15.14 1.34 -23.56
CA GLY A 354 -14.96 0.34 -22.51
C GLY A 354 -16.26 -0.40 -22.13
N CYS A 355 -17.42 0.09 -22.55
CA CYS A 355 -18.70 -0.58 -22.30
C CYS A 355 -18.87 -1.75 -23.30
#